data_a30369bad6eecae07f6984d18e0ecaed
#
_entry.id   a30369bad6eecae07f6984d18e0ecaed
#
_cell.length_a   1.000
_cell.length_b   1.000
_cell.length_c   1.000
_cell.angle_alpha   90.00
_cell.angle_beta   90.00
_cell.angle_gamma   90.00
#
_symmetry.space_group_name_H-M   'P 1'
#
loop_
_entity.id
_entity.type
_entity.pdbx_description
1 polymer ?
#
loop_
_entity_poly.entity_id
_entity_poly.type
_entity_poly.pdbx_seq_one_letter_code
_entity_poly.pdbx_strand_id
1 'polypeptide(L)'
;MTKTEKNEGVKQDGFIEDEILECIWVAIEEQDAITTETLYKKFDNETIGTVLPEMVEKGLITILDSEVKLTETGHEEAMSIIRRHRLAERLLNDVLGVSDDVFERGACQFEHFINEGITASICTLLG
;
A
#
# COMPACT_ATOMS: atom_id res chain seq x y z
N MET A 1 8.79 -23.50 -12.07
CA MET A 1 9.03 -22.95 -10.75
C MET A 1 9.79 -21.65 -10.78
N THR A 2 10.90 -21.56 -11.47
CA THR A 2 11.66 -20.31 -11.59
C THR A 2 10.88 -19.14 -12.18
N LYS A 3 9.96 -19.40 -13.12
CA LYS A 3 9.10 -18.37 -13.71
C LYS A 3 8.08 -17.82 -12.71
N THR A 4 7.57 -18.66 -11.83
CA THR A 4 6.60 -18.29 -10.81
C THR A 4 7.27 -17.42 -9.75
N GLU A 5 8.47 -17.77 -9.34
CA GLU A 5 9.26 -17.00 -8.38
C GLU A 5 9.57 -15.59 -8.88
N LYS A 6 9.91 -15.45 -10.16
CA LYS A 6 10.17 -14.15 -10.77
C LYS A 6 8.92 -13.27 -10.80
N ASN A 7 7.76 -13.86 -11.08
CA ASN A 7 6.50 -13.14 -11.10
C ASN A 7 6.08 -12.71 -9.69
N GLU A 8 6.34 -13.54 -8.70
CA GLU A 8 6.08 -13.21 -7.31
C GLU A 8 6.96 -12.06 -6.83
N GLY A 9 8.23 -12.03 -7.25
CA GLY A 9 9.12 -10.93 -6.93
C GLY A 9 8.63 -9.59 -7.46
N VAL A 10 8.18 -9.55 -8.70
CA VAL A 10 7.63 -8.33 -9.31
C VAL A 10 6.37 -7.88 -8.58
N LYS A 11 5.50 -8.82 -8.19
CA LYS A 11 4.29 -8.52 -7.42
C LYS A 11 4.63 -8.01 -6.02
N GLN A 12 5.64 -8.57 -5.39
CA GLN A 12 6.09 -8.14 -4.06
C GLN A 12 6.58 -6.69 -4.07
N ASP A 13 7.28 -6.29 -5.11
CA ASP A 13 7.76 -4.91 -5.24
C ASP A 13 6.58 -3.93 -5.32
N GLY A 14 5.54 -4.28 -6.07
CA GLY A 14 4.32 -3.49 -6.15
C GLY A 14 3.59 -3.40 -4.81
N PHE A 15 3.51 -4.51 -4.08
CA PHE A 15 2.90 -4.53 -2.76
C PHE A 15 3.66 -3.67 -1.76
N ILE A 16 4.98 -3.71 -1.80
CA ILE A 16 5.82 -2.94 -0.88
C ILE A 16 5.67 -1.44 -1.16
N GLU A 17 5.63 -1.05 -2.42
CA GLU A 17 5.38 0.34 -2.80
C GLU A 17 4.06 0.84 -2.22
N ASP A 18 2.99 0.05 -2.39
CA ASP A 18 1.67 0.37 -1.85
C ASP A 18 1.69 0.45 -0.32
N GLU A 19 2.35 -0.50 0.33
CA GLU A 19 2.47 -0.51 1.80
C GLU A 19 3.25 0.69 2.32
N ILE A 20 4.28 1.12 1.61
CA ILE A 20 5.02 2.33 1.96
C ILE A 20 4.13 3.57 1.85
N LEU A 21 3.35 3.67 0.77
CA LEU A 21 2.41 4.78 0.60
C LEU A 21 1.37 4.81 1.72
N GLU A 22 0.84 3.67 2.11
CA GLU A 22 -0.09 3.56 3.25
C GLU A 22 0.57 4.01 4.54
N CYS A 23 1.80 3.58 4.78
CA CYS A 23 2.58 3.95 5.96
C CYS A 23 2.74 5.46 6.08
N ILE A 24 3.11 6.09 4.98
CA ILE A 24 3.28 7.55 4.94
C ILE A 24 1.93 8.25 5.14
N TRP A 25 0.88 7.75 4.53
CA TRP A 25 -0.47 8.30 4.70
C TRP A 25 -0.91 8.27 6.16
N VAL A 26 -0.74 7.13 6.83
CA VAL A 26 -1.12 6.97 8.24
C VAL A 26 -0.31 7.93 9.12
N ALA A 27 0.98 8.08 8.85
CA ALA A 27 1.82 9.03 9.57
C ALA A 27 1.32 10.46 9.40
N ILE A 28 0.91 10.84 8.21
CA ILE A 28 0.34 12.16 7.94
C ILE A 28 -0.96 12.36 8.72
N GLU A 29 -1.86 11.37 8.73
CA GLU A 29 -3.12 11.44 9.48
C GLU A 29 -2.87 11.58 10.99
N GLU A 30 -1.85 10.93 11.50
CA GLU A 30 -1.48 10.99 12.91
C GLU A 30 -0.60 12.21 13.25
N GLN A 31 -0.31 13.05 12.25
CA GLN A 31 0.54 14.23 12.37
C GLN A 31 1.97 13.90 12.80
N ASP A 32 2.44 12.73 12.43
CA ASP A 32 3.81 12.28 12.66
C ASP A 32 4.64 12.44 11.40
N ALA A 33 5.91 12.76 11.58
CA ALA A 33 6.87 12.72 10.49
C ALA A 33 7.35 11.28 10.30
N ILE A 34 7.53 10.87 9.05
CA ILE A 34 8.10 9.56 8.75
C ILE A 34 9.48 9.74 8.13
N THR A 35 10.43 8.92 8.57
CA THR A 35 11.81 8.98 8.11
C THR A 35 12.17 7.70 7.36
N THR A 36 13.26 7.78 6.60
CA THR A 36 13.81 6.59 5.93
C THR A 36 14.19 5.53 6.96
N GLU A 37 14.68 5.92 8.13
CA GLU A 37 15.02 4.97 9.20
C GLU A 37 13.81 4.16 9.65
N THR A 38 12.66 4.80 9.80
CA THR A 38 11.42 4.13 10.17
C THR A 38 11.02 3.10 9.12
N LEU A 39 11.16 3.44 7.85
CA LEU A 39 10.87 2.52 6.76
C LEU A 39 11.84 1.34 6.72
N TYR A 40 13.12 1.59 6.96
CA TYR A 40 14.12 0.52 7.02
C TYR A 40 13.88 -0.44 8.19
N LYS A 41 13.26 0.02 9.27
CA LYS A 41 12.89 -0.85 10.39
C LYS A 41 11.67 -1.71 10.10
N LYS A 42 10.72 -1.17 9.33
CA LYS A 42 9.46 -1.86 9.03
C LYS A 42 9.57 -2.83 7.86
N PHE A 43 10.46 -2.57 6.94
CA PHE A 43 10.60 -3.35 5.70
C PHE A 43 12.01 -3.88 5.57
N ASP A 44 12.17 -4.88 4.71
CA ASP A 44 13.49 -5.43 4.40
C ASP A 44 14.39 -4.36 3.78
N ASN A 45 15.60 -4.22 4.33
CA ASN A 45 16.56 -3.18 3.91
C ASN A 45 16.89 -3.24 2.42
N GLU A 46 17.09 -4.45 1.90
CA GLU A 46 17.45 -4.63 0.50
C GLU A 46 16.31 -4.15 -0.41
N THR A 47 15.09 -4.51 -0.06
CA THR A 47 13.90 -4.13 -0.82
C THR A 47 13.67 -2.62 -0.73
N ILE A 48 13.77 -2.04 0.46
CA ILE A 48 13.60 -0.60 0.66
C ILE A 48 14.66 0.19 -0.10
N GLY A 49 15.90 -0.27 -0.09
CA GLY A 49 16.97 0.36 -0.82
C GLY A 49 16.76 0.42 -2.33
N THR A 50 15.97 -0.50 -2.86
CA THR A 50 15.59 -0.52 -4.28
C THR A 50 14.32 0.29 -4.55
N VAL A 51 13.31 0.12 -3.71
CA VAL A 51 11.98 0.70 -3.95
C VAL A 51 11.93 2.21 -3.70
N LEU A 52 12.59 2.70 -2.66
CA LEU A 52 12.55 4.14 -2.35
C LEU A 52 13.08 5.01 -3.50
N PRO A 53 14.24 4.71 -4.10
CA PRO A 53 14.70 5.50 -5.25
C PRO A 53 13.73 5.44 -6.44
N GLU A 54 13.11 4.30 -6.67
CA GLU A 54 12.12 4.15 -7.73
C GLU A 54 10.90 5.03 -7.49
N MET A 55 10.44 5.09 -6.24
CA MET A 55 9.29 5.93 -5.86
C MET A 55 9.60 7.42 -6.04
N VAL A 56 10.83 7.82 -5.72
CA VAL A 56 11.27 9.20 -5.96
C VAL A 56 11.28 9.49 -7.47
N GLU A 57 11.81 8.57 -8.26
CA GLU A 57 11.87 8.73 -9.71
C GLU A 57 10.48 8.80 -10.35
N LYS A 58 9.54 8.01 -9.82
CA LYS A 58 8.14 8.04 -10.28
C LYS A 58 7.40 9.31 -9.84
N GLY A 59 8.00 10.12 -8.98
CA GLY A 59 7.38 11.33 -8.48
C GLY A 59 6.31 11.09 -7.42
N LEU A 60 6.39 10.01 -6.68
CA LEU A 60 5.42 9.68 -5.64
C LEU A 60 5.81 10.24 -4.27
N ILE A 61 7.10 10.31 -4.00
CA ILE A 61 7.62 10.80 -2.72
C ILE A 61 8.79 11.74 -2.94
N THR A 62 9.07 12.55 -1.92
CA THR A 62 10.32 13.31 -1.82
C THR A 62 11.01 12.93 -0.53
N ILE A 63 12.34 12.91 -0.56
CA ILE A 63 13.16 12.64 0.62
C ILE A 63 14.09 13.82 0.83
N LEU A 64 13.98 14.47 1.98
CA LEU A 64 14.81 15.60 2.35
C LEU A 64 15.22 15.45 3.81
N ASP A 65 16.53 15.42 4.06
CA ASP A 65 17.09 15.21 5.40
C ASP A 65 16.49 13.99 6.10
N SER A 66 16.39 12.88 5.36
CA SER A 66 15.80 11.60 5.80
C SER A 66 14.30 11.64 6.04
N GLU A 67 13.65 12.79 5.94
CA GLU A 67 12.19 12.87 6.04
C GLU A 67 11.55 12.54 4.70
N VAL A 68 10.58 11.65 4.74
CA VAL A 68 9.85 11.18 3.55
C VAL A 68 8.49 11.86 3.50
N LYS A 69 8.17 12.47 2.38
CA LYS A 69 6.88 13.14 2.17
C LYS A 69 6.25 12.67 0.88
N LEU A 70 4.93 12.69 0.84
CA LEU A 70 4.19 12.43 -0.39
C LEU A 70 4.19 13.67 -1.28
N THR A 71 4.35 13.46 -2.57
CA THR A 71 4.05 14.48 -3.57
C THR A 71 2.52 14.53 -3.76
N GLU A 72 2.04 15.46 -4.58
CA GLU A 72 0.62 15.50 -4.94
C GLU A 72 0.19 14.17 -5.61
N THR A 73 0.99 13.66 -6.53
CA THR A 73 0.74 12.37 -7.19
C THR A 73 0.76 11.22 -6.18
N GLY A 74 1.76 11.22 -5.28
CA GLY A 74 1.85 10.20 -4.23
C GLY A 74 0.67 10.24 -3.28
N HIS A 75 0.17 11.42 -2.96
CA HIS A 75 -1.01 11.60 -2.12
C HIS A 75 -2.26 10.98 -2.79
N GLU A 76 -2.45 11.23 -4.08
CA GLU A 76 -3.57 10.65 -4.83
C GLU A 76 -3.48 9.13 -4.90
N GLU A 77 -2.28 8.60 -5.13
CA GLU A 77 -2.06 7.15 -5.14
C GLU A 77 -2.32 6.53 -3.77
N ALA A 78 -1.81 7.13 -2.71
CA ALA A 78 -2.03 6.66 -1.35
C ALA A 78 -3.52 6.67 -1.00
N MET A 79 -4.23 7.73 -1.38
CA MET A 79 -5.67 7.85 -1.16
C MET A 79 -6.43 6.71 -1.85
N SER A 80 -6.05 6.39 -3.07
CA SER A 80 -6.64 5.28 -3.84
C SER A 80 -6.40 3.94 -3.13
N ILE A 81 -5.20 3.72 -2.63
CA ILE A 81 -4.82 2.50 -1.91
C ILE A 81 -5.64 2.37 -0.62
N ILE A 82 -5.73 3.43 0.16
CA ILE A 82 -6.50 3.44 1.41
C ILE A 82 -7.99 3.15 1.13
N ARG A 83 -8.52 3.73 0.07
CA ARG A 83 -9.90 3.46 -0.34
C ARG A 83 -10.13 1.99 -0.67
N ARG A 84 -9.23 1.39 -1.45
CA ARG A 84 -9.31 -0.03 -1.80
C ARG A 84 -9.21 -0.92 -0.55
N HIS A 85 -8.32 -0.55 0.36
CA HIS A 85 -8.17 -1.26 1.63
C HIS A 85 -9.47 -1.26 2.44
N ARG A 86 -10.07 -0.09 2.60
CA ARG A 86 -11.34 0.05 3.33
C ARG A 86 -12.49 -0.72 2.67
N LEU A 87 -12.53 -0.72 1.35
CA LEU A 87 -13.55 -1.49 0.62
C LEU A 87 -13.33 -2.99 0.75
N ALA A 88 -12.08 -3.44 0.71
CA ALA A 88 -11.74 -4.85 0.91
C ALA A 88 -12.12 -5.30 2.33
N GLU A 89 -11.84 -4.46 3.32
CA GLU A 89 -12.24 -4.72 4.71
C GLU A 89 -13.75 -4.87 4.85
N ARG A 90 -14.49 -3.95 4.27
CA ARG A 90 -15.97 -4.02 4.31
C ARG A 90 -16.49 -5.27 3.63
N LEU A 91 -15.93 -5.61 2.48
CA LEU A 91 -16.35 -6.80 1.75
C LEU A 91 -16.09 -8.08 2.57
N LEU A 92 -14.90 -8.21 3.12
CA LEU A 92 -14.53 -9.41 3.90
C LEU A 92 -15.30 -9.52 5.21
N ASN A 93 -15.46 -8.41 5.90
CA ASN A 93 -16.13 -8.39 7.21
C ASN A 93 -17.64 -8.39 7.10
N ASP A 94 -18.21 -7.47 6.33
CA ASP A 94 -19.66 -7.24 6.30
C ASP A 94 -20.39 -8.22 5.39
N VAL A 95 -19.76 -8.63 4.29
CA VAL A 95 -20.42 -9.48 3.26
C VAL A 95 -20.04 -10.94 3.44
N LEU A 96 -18.75 -11.24 3.61
CA LEU A 96 -18.25 -12.61 3.69
C LEU A 96 -18.18 -13.14 5.13
N GLY A 97 -18.29 -12.28 6.13
CA GLY A 97 -18.30 -12.67 7.53
C GLY A 97 -16.98 -13.30 8.00
N VAL A 98 -15.86 -12.85 7.45
CA VAL A 98 -14.53 -13.37 7.78
C VAL A 98 -14.10 -12.84 9.15
N SER A 99 -13.48 -13.71 9.97
CA SER A 99 -12.98 -13.32 11.29
C SER A 99 -11.84 -12.30 11.21
N ASP A 100 -11.67 -11.50 12.25
CA ASP A 100 -10.72 -10.39 12.28
C ASP A 100 -9.27 -10.80 11.93
N ASP A 101 -8.82 -11.95 12.42
CA ASP A 101 -7.45 -12.41 12.16
C ASP A 101 -7.20 -12.77 10.69
N VAL A 102 -8.17 -13.42 10.07
CA VAL A 102 -8.10 -13.81 8.65
C VAL A 102 -8.32 -12.57 7.78
N PHE A 103 -9.18 -11.70 8.22
CA PHE A 103 -9.54 -10.46 7.60
C PHE A 103 -8.34 -9.52 7.38
N GLU A 104 -7.50 -9.27 8.38
CA GLU A 104 -6.34 -8.39 8.21
C GLU A 104 -5.38 -8.87 7.13
N ARG A 105 -5.08 -10.16 7.13
CA ARG A 105 -4.18 -10.74 6.13
C ARG A 105 -4.80 -10.79 4.74
N GLY A 106 -6.08 -11.16 4.68
CA GLY A 106 -6.82 -11.25 3.43
C GLY A 106 -7.05 -9.90 2.79
N ALA A 107 -7.42 -8.89 3.58
CA ALA A 107 -7.67 -7.54 3.08
C ALA A 107 -6.42 -6.92 2.48
N CYS A 108 -5.27 -7.08 3.13
CA CYS A 108 -4.01 -6.55 2.65
C CYS A 108 -3.61 -7.12 1.28
N GLN A 109 -3.83 -8.42 1.07
CA GLN A 109 -3.56 -9.05 -0.22
C GLN A 109 -4.62 -8.71 -1.27
N PHE A 110 -5.87 -8.69 -0.86
CA PHE A 110 -7.00 -8.46 -1.74
C PHE A 110 -6.99 -7.05 -2.34
N GLU A 111 -6.69 -6.04 -1.55
CA GLU A 111 -6.66 -4.65 -2.02
C GLU A 111 -5.69 -4.42 -3.17
N HIS A 112 -4.57 -5.14 -3.19
CA HIS A 112 -3.55 -5.00 -4.23
C HIS A 112 -3.98 -5.60 -5.57
N PHE A 113 -4.98 -6.44 -5.58
CA PHE A 113 -5.52 -7.05 -6.81
C PHE A 113 -6.74 -6.32 -7.35
N ILE A 114 -7.34 -5.40 -6.59
CA ILE A 114 -8.52 -4.67 -7.02
C ILE A 114 -8.12 -3.52 -7.93
N ASN A 115 -8.67 -3.47 -9.14
CA ASN A 115 -8.51 -2.32 -10.01
C ASN A 115 -9.63 -1.30 -9.75
N GLU A 116 -9.53 -0.11 -10.34
CA GLU A 116 -10.50 0.96 -10.11
C GLU A 116 -11.93 0.59 -10.53
N GLY A 117 -12.07 -0.19 -11.61
CA GLY A 117 -13.37 -0.66 -12.07
C GLY A 117 -14.03 -1.58 -11.04
N ILE A 118 -13.26 -2.54 -10.53
CA ILE A 118 -13.74 -3.44 -9.47
C ILE A 118 -14.04 -2.65 -8.20
N THR A 119 -13.20 -1.69 -7.85
CA THR A 119 -13.40 -0.82 -6.68
C THR A 119 -14.72 -0.06 -6.79
N ALA A 120 -15.00 0.51 -7.94
CA ALA A 120 -16.26 1.23 -8.18
C ALA A 120 -17.46 0.30 -8.08
N SER A 121 -17.35 -0.92 -8.60
CA SER A 121 -18.42 -1.93 -8.51
C SER A 121 -18.68 -2.36 -7.07
N ILE A 122 -17.64 -2.56 -6.28
CA ILE A 122 -17.76 -2.89 -4.86
C ILE A 122 -18.39 -1.72 -4.11
N CYS A 123 -17.98 -0.50 -4.41
CA CYS A 123 -18.54 0.72 -3.83
C CYS A 123 -20.05 0.81 -4.07
N THR A 124 -20.48 0.52 -5.29
CA THR A 124 -21.90 0.51 -5.67
C THR A 124 -22.66 -0.59 -4.92
N LEU A 125 -22.07 -1.77 -4.79
CA LEU A 125 -22.68 -2.91 -4.10
C LEU A 125 -22.88 -2.65 -2.61
N LEU A 126 -21.88 -2.05 -1.96
CA LEU A 126 -21.92 -1.79 -0.51
C LEU A 126 -22.66 -0.50 -0.14
N GLY A 127 -22.87 0.34 -1.11
CA GLY A 127 -23.50 1.65 -0.85
C GLY A 127 -22.50 2.63 -0.30
#